data_8b94f6507ebafb44c30e3a237cd5f698
#
_entry.id   8b94f6507ebafb44c30e3a237cd5f698
#
_cell.length_a   1.000
_cell.length_b   1.000
_cell.length_c   1.000
_cell.angle_alpha   90.00
_cell.angle_beta   90.00
_cell.angle_gamma   90.00
#
_symmetry.space_group_name_H-M   'P 1'
#
loop_
_entity.id
_entity.type
_entity.pdbx_description
1 polymer ?
#
loop_
_entity_poly.entity_id
_entity_poly.type
_entity_poly.pdbx_seq_one_letter_code
_entity_poly.pdbx_strand_id
1 'polypeptide(L)'
;MAKELDARIRRLLARGAVIPAHPLALTAERRLDERRQRALSRYYIAAGASGLAVGVHTTEFGIRDPRIGLFDPVLKLAAEEMDRADRTLPEPLIRIAGICGDTAQAVREAQLLAELGYHAGLLSLAAFKNADDQSLLRHCRRVAEIIPIVGFYLQPAAGGRILSYQFWCEFAEIENVVAIKIAPFNRYQTLDVIRAVAESGRAIALYTGNDDNIVMDLLTPYAFQINGERRALRIVGGLLGHWAVWTWKAAELLRDCHAAACGVESVPRDLIRRGVEITDTNAAFFDAANHFAGCIAGLQEVLRRQGFLENIRCLDRRVNLSRGQSEEIDRVYQAYPHLNDDDFVAQRLDRWLTP
;
A
#
# COMPACT_ATOMS: atom_id res chain seq x y z
N MET A 1 27.25 1.97 -6.35
CA MET A 1 26.34 1.64 -7.48
C MET A 1 24.94 1.59 -6.91
N ALA A 2 23.93 2.05 -7.65
CA ALA A 2 22.52 1.92 -7.25
C ALA A 2 22.19 0.44 -7.01
N LYS A 3 21.36 0.15 -5.99
CA LYS A 3 20.82 -1.19 -5.79
C LYS A 3 19.85 -1.47 -6.93
N GLU A 4 20.12 -2.48 -7.73
CA GLU A 4 19.19 -2.94 -8.75
C GLU A 4 18.13 -3.86 -8.14
N LEU A 5 16.92 -3.83 -8.71
CA LEU A 5 15.88 -4.75 -8.29
C LEU A 5 16.18 -6.16 -8.80
N ASP A 6 16.20 -7.11 -7.88
CA ASP A 6 16.34 -8.54 -8.23
C ASP A 6 15.31 -8.95 -9.30
N ALA A 7 15.75 -9.72 -10.29
CA ALA A 7 14.90 -10.12 -11.43
C ALA A 7 13.66 -10.94 -10.99
N ARG A 8 13.78 -11.72 -9.90
CA ARG A 8 12.66 -12.49 -9.36
C ARG A 8 11.61 -11.56 -8.73
N ILE A 9 12.05 -10.56 -7.95
CA ILE A 9 11.18 -9.55 -7.36
C ILE A 9 10.51 -8.70 -8.46
N ARG A 10 11.25 -8.34 -9.51
CA ARG A 10 10.69 -7.63 -10.67
C ARG A 10 9.56 -8.42 -11.34
N ARG A 11 9.73 -9.73 -11.52
CA ARG A 11 8.67 -10.60 -12.06
C ARG A 11 7.45 -10.69 -11.14
N LEU A 12 7.67 -10.77 -9.82
CA LEU A 12 6.57 -10.77 -8.83
C LEU A 12 5.78 -9.47 -8.87
N LEU A 13 6.46 -8.32 -8.91
CA LEU A 13 5.81 -7.02 -9.08
C LEU A 13 5.01 -6.93 -10.39
N ALA A 14 5.57 -7.39 -11.49
CA ALA A 14 4.91 -7.36 -12.80
C ALA A 14 3.70 -8.31 -12.89
N ARG A 15 3.74 -9.45 -12.19
CA ARG A 15 2.62 -10.39 -12.09
C ARG A 15 1.44 -9.82 -11.29
N GLY A 16 1.73 -8.93 -10.35
CA GLY A 16 0.77 -8.36 -9.43
C GLY A 16 0.78 -9.04 -8.04
N ALA A 17 0.58 -8.23 -7.02
CA ALA A 17 0.73 -8.64 -5.63
C ALA A 17 -0.31 -7.98 -4.72
N VAL A 18 -0.67 -8.69 -3.64
CA VAL A 18 -1.34 -8.12 -2.48
C VAL A 18 -0.26 -7.57 -1.55
N ILE A 19 -0.24 -6.26 -1.38
CA ILE A 19 0.75 -5.58 -0.51
C ILE A 19 -0.02 -4.72 0.51
N PRO A 20 -0.32 -5.26 1.71
CA PRO A 20 -0.91 -4.48 2.79
C PRO A 20 -0.01 -3.31 3.20
N ALA A 21 -0.62 -2.13 3.41
CA ALA A 21 0.05 -1.01 4.04
C ALA A 21 0.04 -1.23 5.56
N HIS A 22 1.17 -1.63 6.12
CA HIS A 22 1.30 -2.18 7.48
C HIS A 22 0.96 -1.16 8.57
N PRO A 23 -0.06 -1.37 9.43
CA PRO A 23 -0.36 -0.51 10.56
C PRO A 23 0.67 -0.60 11.68
N LEU A 24 0.64 0.39 12.57
CA LEU A 24 1.46 0.44 13.77
C LEU A 24 0.70 -0.12 14.97
N ALA A 25 1.31 -1.07 15.68
CA ALA A 25 0.80 -1.60 16.94
C ALA A 25 1.42 -0.87 18.13
N LEU A 26 0.61 -0.21 18.94
CA LEU A 26 1.06 0.52 20.12
C LEU A 26 0.39 0.01 21.41
N THR A 27 1.14 0.07 22.52
CA THR A 27 0.59 -0.12 23.86
C THR A 27 -0.31 1.07 24.26
N ALA A 28 -1.02 0.94 25.40
CA ALA A 28 -1.81 2.04 25.95
C ALA A 28 -0.99 3.31 26.20
N GLU A 29 0.31 3.17 26.50
CA GLU A 29 1.29 4.25 26.71
C GLU A 29 1.90 4.76 25.41
N ARG A 30 1.43 4.31 24.23
CA ARG A 30 1.95 4.63 22.88
C ARG A 30 3.41 4.24 22.67
N ARG A 31 3.86 3.17 23.29
CA ARG A 31 5.12 2.50 22.97
C ARG A 31 4.88 1.40 21.94
N LEU A 32 5.89 1.05 21.17
CA LEU A 32 5.79 -0.07 20.23
C LEU A 32 5.43 -1.37 20.97
N ASP A 33 4.34 -2.00 20.53
CA ASP A 33 4.00 -3.36 20.93
C ASP A 33 4.60 -4.34 19.92
N GLU A 34 5.84 -4.74 20.18
CA GLU A 34 6.59 -5.61 19.27
C GLU A 34 5.89 -6.95 19.01
N ARG A 35 5.29 -7.52 20.04
CA ARG A 35 4.57 -8.81 19.95
C ARG A 35 3.43 -8.70 18.94
N ARG A 36 2.63 -7.66 19.02
CA ARG A 36 1.48 -7.43 18.15
C ARG A 36 1.92 -6.93 16.76
N GLN A 37 2.98 -6.14 16.69
CA GLN A 37 3.57 -5.72 15.43
C GLN A 37 4.06 -6.92 14.60
N ARG A 38 4.71 -7.90 15.24
CA ARG A 38 5.10 -9.16 14.60
C ARG A 38 3.89 -10.01 14.21
N ALA A 39 2.88 -10.08 15.08
CA ALA A 39 1.64 -10.81 14.79
C ALA A 39 0.93 -10.29 13.54
N LEU A 40 0.88 -8.98 13.33
CA LEU A 40 0.35 -8.38 12.11
C LEU A 40 1.14 -8.82 10.87
N SER A 41 2.47 -8.79 10.90
CA SER A 41 3.29 -9.28 9.77
C SER A 41 3.02 -10.75 9.47
N ARG A 42 2.95 -11.60 10.50
CA ARG A 42 2.64 -13.04 10.37
C ARG A 42 1.25 -13.29 9.80
N TYR A 43 0.28 -12.50 10.22
CA TYR A 43 -1.08 -12.55 9.68
C TYR A 43 -1.10 -12.24 8.19
N TYR A 44 -0.51 -11.12 7.76
CA TYR A 44 -0.50 -10.73 6.36
C TYR A 44 0.13 -11.80 5.47
N ILE A 45 1.26 -12.33 5.90
CA ILE A 45 1.97 -13.41 5.19
C ILE A 45 1.10 -14.66 5.11
N ALA A 46 0.50 -15.10 6.20
CA ALA A 46 -0.37 -16.27 6.26
C ALA A 46 -1.67 -16.08 5.47
N ALA A 47 -2.17 -14.85 5.38
CA ALA A 47 -3.35 -14.47 4.60
C ALA A 47 -3.08 -14.44 3.09
N GLY A 48 -1.84 -14.65 2.64
CA GLY A 48 -1.48 -14.69 1.22
C GLY A 48 -1.01 -13.36 0.64
N ALA A 49 -0.63 -12.40 1.49
CA ALA A 49 0.07 -11.22 1.02
C ALA A 49 1.39 -11.63 0.34
N SER A 50 1.64 -11.06 -0.83
CA SER A 50 2.87 -11.32 -1.59
C SER A 50 3.99 -10.35 -1.24
N GLY A 51 3.75 -9.42 -0.34
CA GLY A 51 4.71 -8.44 0.16
C GLY A 51 4.11 -7.56 1.24
N LEU A 52 4.96 -6.76 1.89
CA LEU A 52 4.54 -5.79 2.90
C LEU A 52 5.07 -4.40 2.54
N ALA A 53 4.24 -3.37 2.82
CA ALA A 53 4.65 -1.97 2.75
C ALA A 53 4.67 -1.37 4.17
N VAL A 54 5.85 -1.04 4.69
CA VAL A 54 6.08 -0.62 6.07
C VAL A 54 6.58 0.82 6.13
N GLY A 55 6.33 1.54 7.22
CA GLY A 55 6.75 2.94 7.34
C GLY A 55 5.97 3.88 6.39
N VAL A 56 4.76 3.48 5.99
CA VAL A 56 3.84 4.21 5.11
C VAL A 56 2.76 4.94 5.91
N HIS A 57 1.72 5.47 5.28
CA HIS A 57 0.68 6.25 5.94
C HIS A 57 0.05 5.51 7.13
N THR A 58 -0.33 4.25 6.97
CA THR A 58 -0.94 3.43 8.04
C THR A 58 0.00 3.09 9.18
N THR A 59 1.33 3.09 8.93
CA THR A 59 2.36 2.95 9.97
C THR A 59 2.59 4.26 10.73
N GLU A 60 1.91 5.32 10.32
CA GLU A 60 2.05 6.70 10.81
C GLU A 60 3.42 7.34 10.53
N PHE A 61 3.44 8.40 9.75
CA PHE A 61 4.69 9.10 9.40
C PHE A 61 5.44 9.64 10.63
N GLY A 62 4.73 9.85 11.75
CA GLY A 62 5.28 10.29 13.04
C GLY A 62 6.33 9.35 13.65
N ILE A 63 6.41 8.08 13.22
CA ILE A 63 7.49 7.16 13.64
C ILE A 63 8.90 7.70 13.38
N ARG A 64 9.04 8.67 12.46
CA ARG A 64 10.28 9.33 12.07
C ARG A 64 10.72 10.47 12.99
N ASP A 65 9.82 10.95 13.85
CA ASP A 65 10.19 11.96 14.85
C ASP A 65 11.31 11.39 15.75
N PRO A 66 12.48 12.05 15.86
CA PRO A 66 13.58 11.53 16.68
C PRO A 66 13.20 11.30 18.15
N ARG A 67 12.20 12.03 18.67
CA ARG A 67 11.67 11.84 20.02
C ARG A 67 10.86 10.55 20.17
N ILE A 68 10.33 10.02 19.07
CA ILE A 68 9.58 8.76 19.01
C ILE A 68 10.52 7.61 18.63
N GLY A 69 11.36 7.80 17.62
CA GLY A 69 12.45 6.89 17.24
C GLY A 69 12.00 5.49 16.80
N LEU A 70 10.81 5.34 16.20
CA LEU A 70 10.25 4.04 15.85
C LEU A 70 10.48 3.62 14.39
N PHE A 71 11.04 4.47 13.55
CA PHE A 71 11.21 4.14 12.13
C PHE A 71 12.07 2.91 11.91
N ASP A 72 13.31 2.92 12.42
CA ASP A 72 14.23 1.78 12.32
C ASP A 72 13.71 0.52 13.03
N PRO A 73 13.24 0.56 14.30
CA PRO A 73 12.71 -0.62 14.96
C PRO A 73 11.55 -1.30 14.20
N VAL A 74 10.58 -0.53 13.71
CA VAL A 74 9.40 -1.10 13.00
C VAL A 74 9.82 -1.74 11.68
N LEU A 75 10.75 -1.12 10.93
CA LEU A 75 11.28 -1.70 9.71
C LEU A 75 12.05 -3.00 9.97
N LYS A 76 12.87 -3.05 11.02
CA LYS A 76 13.61 -4.27 11.41
C LYS A 76 12.68 -5.41 11.77
N LEU A 77 11.67 -5.16 12.60
CA LEU A 77 10.69 -6.19 12.99
C LEU A 77 9.99 -6.81 11.78
N ALA A 78 9.58 -6.00 10.83
CA ALA A 78 8.93 -6.48 9.62
C ALA A 78 9.91 -7.26 8.70
N ALA A 79 11.16 -6.79 8.57
CA ALA A 79 12.19 -7.47 7.81
C ALA A 79 12.51 -8.85 8.40
N GLU A 80 12.65 -8.97 9.72
CA GLU A 80 12.89 -10.24 10.42
C GLU A 80 11.74 -11.25 10.21
N GLU A 81 10.48 -10.83 10.26
CA GLU A 81 9.35 -11.72 10.00
C GLU A 81 9.28 -12.14 8.52
N MET A 82 9.63 -11.25 7.58
CA MET A 82 9.75 -11.59 6.16
C MET A 82 10.93 -12.53 5.91
N ASP A 83 12.09 -12.34 6.56
CA ASP A 83 13.23 -13.26 6.48
C ASP A 83 12.87 -14.66 6.99
N ARG A 84 12.11 -14.73 8.09
CA ARG A 84 11.63 -15.99 8.64
C ARG A 84 10.72 -16.72 7.65
N ALA A 85 9.79 -16.00 7.04
CA ALA A 85 8.82 -16.55 6.10
C ALA A 85 9.49 -17.00 4.80
N ASP A 86 10.42 -16.22 4.24
CA ASP A 86 11.11 -16.52 2.99
C ASP A 86 11.90 -17.84 3.02
N ARG A 87 12.25 -18.36 4.22
CA ARG A 87 12.88 -19.66 4.36
C ARG A 87 11.99 -20.85 3.98
N THR A 88 10.68 -20.64 4.02
CA THR A 88 9.66 -21.69 3.81
C THR A 88 8.74 -21.40 2.64
N LEU A 89 8.66 -20.17 2.21
CA LEU A 89 7.82 -19.77 1.08
C LEU A 89 8.45 -20.18 -0.27
N PRO A 90 7.63 -20.59 -1.25
CA PRO A 90 8.13 -20.94 -2.60
C PRO A 90 8.65 -19.72 -3.36
N GLU A 91 8.17 -18.53 -3.02
CA GLU A 91 8.58 -17.27 -3.62
C GLU A 91 8.87 -16.25 -2.52
N PRO A 92 9.90 -15.38 -2.68
CA PRO A 92 10.23 -14.37 -1.69
C PRO A 92 9.15 -13.29 -1.61
N LEU A 93 9.01 -12.69 -0.44
CA LEU A 93 8.10 -11.57 -0.21
C LEU A 93 8.66 -10.28 -0.81
N ILE A 94 7.81 -9.48 -1.43
CA ILE A 94 8.15 -8.14 -1.89
C ILE A 94 8.25 -7.21 -0.67
N ARG A 95 9.40 -6.55 -0.49
CA ARG A 95 9.72 -5.70 0.66
C ARG A 95 9.74 -4.25 0.24
N ILE A 96 8.70 -3.50 0.60
CA ILE A 96 8.58 -2.06 0.32
C ILE A 96 8.56 -1.31 1.64
N ALA A 97 9.29 -0.17 1.72
CA ALA A 97 9.13 0.75 2.84
C ALA A 97 8.96 2.18 2.35
N GLY A 98 8.26 2.99 3.16
CA GLY A 98 8.04 4.39 2.86
C GLY A 98 9.33 5.21 2.97
N ILE A 99 9.51 6.15 2.06
CA ILE A 99 10.55 7.19 2.08
C ILE A 99 9.87 8.55 2.08
N CYS A 100 10.26 9.42 2.99
CA CYS A 100 9.62 10.73 3.20
C CYS A 100 10.66 11.83 3.41
N GLY A 101 10.15 13.07 3.54
CA GLY A 101 10.95 14.24 3.90
C GLY A 101 11.61 14.93 2.72
N ASP A 102 12.53 15.84 3.04
CA ASP A 102 13.38 16.48 2.04
C ASP A 102 14.41 15.50 1.44
N THR A 103 15.17 15.96 0.46
CA THR A 103 16.12 15.07 -0.24
C THR A 103 17.17 14.48 0.69
N ALA A 104 17.64 15.23 1.69
CA ALA A 104 18.64 14.73 2.62
C ALA A 104 18.08 13.63 3.53
N GLN A 105 16.87 13.81 4.04
CA GLN A 105 16.15 12.77 4.80
C GLN A 105 15.85 11.55 3.94
N ALA A 106 15.30 11.75 2.76
CA ALA A 106 14.94 10.66 1.84
C ALA A 106 16.15 9.81 1.45
N VAL A 107 17.30 10.41 1.24
CA VAL A 107 18.58 9.73 0.99
C VAL A 107 18.99 8.85 2.17
N ARG A 108 18.93 9.38 3.41
CA ARG A 108 19.24 8.58 4.61
C ARG A 108 18.27 7.41 4.79
N GLU A 109 16.98 7.65 4.58
CA GLU A 109 15.98 6.59 4.65
C GLU A 109 16.22 5.52 3.56
N ALA A 110 16.51 5.92 2.33
CA ALA A 110 16.84 5.00 1.23
C ALA A 110 18.06 4.11 1.54
N GLN A 111 19.10 4.69 2.16
CA GLN A 111 20.29 3.94 2.60
C GLN A 111 19.93 2.91 3.66
N LEU A 112 19.18 3.29 4.69
CA LEU A 112 18.70 2.38 5.73
C LEU A 112 17.86 1.24 5.14
N LEU A 113 16.95 1.56 4.21
CA LEU A 113 16.15 0.54 3.54
C LEU A 113 17.02 -0.47 2.78
N ALA A 114 18.03 0.01 2.08
CA ALA A 114 18.96 -0.85 1.34
C ALA A 114 19.76 -1.77 2.29
N GLU A 115 20.20 -1.25 3.45
CA GLU A 115 20.89 -2.00 4.50
C GLU A 115 20.00 -3.06 5.15
N LEU A 116 18.70 -2.76 5.38
CA LEU A 116 17.72 -3.68 5.96
C LEU A 116 17.16 -4.70 4.94
N GLY A 117 17.65 -4.69 3.71
CA GLY A 117 17.24 -5.66 2.69
C GLY A 117 15.91 -5.35 2.01
N TYR A 118 15.35 -4.14 2.16
CA TYR A 118 14.18 -3.74 1.38
C TYR A 118 14.49 -3.68 -0.11
N HIS A 119 13.49 -4.02 -0.92
CA HIS A 119 13.64 -4.11 -2.37
C HIS A 119 13.39 -2.76 -3.07
N ALA A 120 12.47 -1.95 -2.52
CA ALA A 120 12.14 -0.65 -3.08
C ALA A 120 11.62 0.32 -2.01
N GLY A 121 11.78 1.61 -2.28
CA GLY A 121 11.21 2.69 -1.47
C GLY A 121 9.95 3.27 -2.08
N LEU A 122 8.83 3.33 -1.33
CA LEU A 122 7.62 4.08 -1.71
C LEU A 122 7.87 5.56 -1.42
N LEU A 123 8.15 6.34 -2.46
CA LEU A 123 8.63 7.71 -2.33
C LEU A 123 7.47 8.71 -2.22
N SER A 124 7.34 9.33 -1.06
CA SER A 124 6.37 10.40 -0.80
C SER A 124 6.92 11.77 -1.17
N LEU A 125 6.16 12.53 -1.93
CA LEU A 125 6.47 13.92 -2.31
C LEU A 125 5.78 14.96 -1.42
N ALA A 126 5.16 14.54 -0.32
CA ALA A 126 4.38 15.40 0.57
C ALA A 126 5.19 16.56 1.21
N ALA A 127 6.51 16.41 1.36
CA ALA A 127 7.39 17.47 1.86
C ALA A 127 7.58 18.64 0.87
N PHE A 128 7.27 18.43 -0.42
CA PHE A 128 7.53 19.38 -1.49
C PHE A 128 6.24 20.07 -1.98
N LYS A 129 5.43 20.61 -1.06
CA LYS A 129 4.09 21.16 -1.37
C LYS A 129 4.07 22.17 -2.51
N ASN A 130 5.05 23.06 -2.58
CA ASN A 130 5.12 24.19 -3.52
C ASN A 130 6.27 24.07 -4.53
N ALA A 131 6.97 22.94 -4.61
CA ALA A 131 8.05 22.74 -5.56
C ALA A 131 7.53 22.55 -6.98
N ASP A 132 8.29 22.99 -7.97
CA ASP A 132 8.04 22.70 -9.38
C ASP A 132 8.37 21.25 -9.74
N ASP A 133 7.88 20.77 -10.88
CA ASP A 133 8.06 19.39 -11.33
C ASP A 133 9.54 19.03 -11.49
N GLN A 134 10.40 19.96 -11.95
CA GLN A 134 11.82 19.72 -12.11
C GLN A 134 12.54 19.49 -10.77
N SER A 135 12.14 20.22 -9.73
CA SER A 135 12.65 20.01 -8.36
C SER A 135 12.22 18.66 -7.79
N LEU A 136 10.97 18.26 -8.05
CA LEU A 136 10.47 16.92 -7.68
C LEU A 136 11.24 15.82 -8.40
N LEU A 137 11.47 15.97 -9.70
CA LEU A 137 12.18 14.97 -10.50
C LEU A 137 13.66 14.85 -10.07
N ARG A 138 14.33 15.97 -9.76
CA ARG A 138 15.68 15.92 -9.17
C ARG A 138 15.71 15.14 -7.87
N HIS A 139 14.73 15.36 -6.99
CA HIS A 139 14.58 14.60 -5.75
C HIS A 139 14.38 13.10 -6.03
N CYS A 140 13.47 12.74 -6.93
CA CYS A 140 13.21 11.35 -7.32
C CYS A 140 14.46 10.67 -7.87
N ARG A 141 15.19 11.32 -8.79
CA ARG A 141 16.44 10.79 -9.36
C ARG A 141 17.48 10.55 -8.27
N ARG A 142 17.63 11.49 -7.33
CA ARG A 142 18.61 11.35 -6.24
C ARG A 142 18.32 10.16 -5.33
N VAL A 143 17.06 9.87 -5.04
CA VAL A 143 16.68 8.68 -4.25
C VAL A 143 16.86 7.40 -5.07
N ALA A 144 16.50 7.42 -6.35
CA ALA A 144 16.63 6.30 -7.28
C ALA A 144 18.08 5.85 -7.50
N GLU A 145 19.08 6.72 -7.29
CA GLU A 145 20.49 6.36 -7.31
C GLU A 145 20.90 5.41 -6.18
N ILE A 146 20.08 5.24 -5.15
CA ILE A 146 20.38 4.45 -3.96
C ILE A 146 19.59 3.14 -3.95
N ILE A 147 18.29 3.22 -4.15
CA ILE A 147 17.35 2.10 -4.08
C ILE A 147 16.30 2.22 -5.20
N PRO A 148 15.78 1.11 -5.75
CA PRO A 148 14.60 1.16 -6.62
C PRO A 148 13.45 1.92 -5.97
N ILE A 149 12.76 2.75 -6.74
CA ILE A 149 11.64 3.52 -6.21
C ILE A 149 10.29 3.07 -6.78
N VAL A 150 9.29 3.09 -5.89
CA VAL A 150 7.88 3.03 -6.24
C VAL A 150 7.34 4.45 -6.17
N GLY A 151 6.87 4.97 -7.29
CA GLY A 151 6.19 6.27 -7.33
C GLY A 151 4.92 6.24 -6.48
N PHE A 152 4.59 7.36 -5.85
CA PHE A 152 3.40 7.45 -5.02
C PHE A 152 2.56 8.68 -5.38
N TYR A 153 1.47 8.45 -6.10
CA TYR A 153 0.47 9.48 -6.32
C TYR A 153 -0.53 9.49 -5.15
N LEU A 154 -0.23 10.25 -4.12
CA LEU A 154 -1.10 10.39 -2.95
C LEU A 154 -2.09 11.54 -3.15
N GLN A 155 -3.36 11.31 -2.81
CA GLN A 155 -4.41 12.33 -2.84
C GLN A 155 -4.10 13.52 -1.89
N PRO A 156 -4.53 14.76 -2.26
CA PRO A 156 -4.28 15.94 -1.42
C PRO A 156 -4.89 15.86 -0.02
N ALA A 157 -6.07 15.23 0.15
CA ALA A 157 -6.72 15.08 1.46
C ALA A 157 -5.90 14.26 2.46
N ALA A 158 -5.04 13.34 1.97
CA ALA A 158 -4.11 12.55 2.80
C ALA A 158 -2.69 13.16 2.85
N GLY A 159 -2.53 14.43 2.48
CA GLY A 159 -1.25 15.14 2.50
C GLY A 159 -0.43 15.06 1.21
N GLY A 160 -0.98 14.50 0.15
CA GLY A 160 -0.37 14.49 -1.17
C GLY A 160 -0.50 15.82 -1.92
N ARG A 161 -0.23 15.76 -3.22
CA ARG A 161 -0.38 16.92 -4.12
C ARG A 161 -0.81 16.47 -5.51
N ILE A 162 -1.39 17.37 -6.29
CA ILE A 162 -1.67 17.12 -7.70
C ILE A 162 -0.33 17.17 -8.46
N LEU A 163 -0.10 16.15 -9.26
CA LEU A 163 1.07 16.01 -10.14
C LEU A 163 0.61 16.08 -11.58
N SER A 164 1.37 16.81 -12.40
CA SER A 164 1.04 17.02 -13.82
C SER A 164 1.25 15.72 -14.63
N TYR A 165 0.56 15.64 -15.78
CA TYR A 165 0.85 14.59 -16.76
C TYR A 165 2.33 14.58 -17.19
N GLN A 166 2.89 15.78 -17.43
CA GLN A 166 4.29 15.93 -17.82
C GLN A 166 5.25 15.40 -16.73
N PHE A 167 4.94 15.63 -15.43
CA PHE A 167 5.69 15.03 -14.35
C PHE A 167 5.75 13.52 -14.47
N TRP A 168 4.61 12.86 -14.74
CA TRP A 168 4.57 11.39 -14.84
C TRP A 168 5.31 10.86 -16.07
N CYS A 169 5.29 11.58 -17.21
CA CYS A 169 6.10 11.23 -18.37
C CYS A 169 7.59 11.23 -18.02
N GLU A 170 8.09 12.31 -17.41
CA GLU A 170 9.50 12.42 -17.04
C GLU A 170 9.88 11.49 -15.86
N PHE A 171 8.95 11.25 -14.92
CA PHE A 171 9.16 10.29 -13.84
C PHE A 171 9.30 8.87 -14.38
N ALA A 172 8.51 8.48 -15.35
CA ALA A 172 8.60 7.17 -15.99
C ALA A 172 9.94 6.92 -16.70
N GLU A 173 10.67 7.97 -17.09
CA GLU A 173 12.01 7.86 -17.70
C GLU A 173 13.14 7.59 -16.66
N ILE A 174 12.89 7.75 -15.37
CA ILE A 174 13.90 7.48 -14.33
C ILE A 174 14.18 5.96 -14.30
N GLU A 175 15.42 5.57 -14.57
CA GLU A 175 15.82 4.18 -14.81
C GLU A 175 15.40 3.21 -13.71
N ASN A 176 15.55 3.60 -12.45
CA ASN A 176 15.28 2.74 -11.28
C ASN A 176 13.86 2.90 -10.70
N VAL A 177 12.92 3.46 -11.47
CA VAL A 177 11.47 3.37 -11.18
C VAL A 177 10.99 1.99 -11.57
N VAL A 178 10.46 1.24 -10.60
CA VAL A 178 10.04 -0.17 -10.78
C VAL A 178 8.53 -0.37 -10.70
N ALA A 179 7.83 0.53 -10.01
CA ALA A 179 6.38 0.52 -9.92
C ALA A 179 5.82 1.92 -9.61
N ILE A 180 4.51 2.10 -9.75
CA ILE A 180 3.79 3.30 -9.30
C ILE A 180 2.55 2.86 -8.52
N LYS A 181 2.41 3.35 -7.28
CA LYS A 181 1.18 3.29 -6.50
C LYS A 181 0.30 4.49 -6.89
N ILE A 182 -0.87 4.21 -7.45
CA ILE A 182 -1.83 5.20 -7.98
C ILE A 182 -2.95 5.35 -6.96
N ALA A 183 -2.96 6.47 -6.22
CA ALA A 183 -3.89 6.74 -5.13
C ALA A 183 -4.43 8.20 -5.12
N PRO A 184 -4.74 8.82 -6.28
CA PRO A 184 -5.32 10.17 -6.29
C PRO A 184 -6.81 10.20 -5.99
N PHE A 185 -7.52 9.08 -5.97
CA PHE A 185 -8.98 8.96 -5.89
C PHE A 185 -9.68 9.79 -6.97
N ASN A 186 -9.07 9.83 -8.14
CA ASN A 186 -9.54 10.57 -9.31
C ASN A 186 -9.20 9.82 -10.60
N ARG A 187 -10.23 9.50 -11.39
CA ARG A 187 -10.08 8.70 -12.61
C ARG A 187 -9.24 9.39 -13.70
N TYR A 188 -9.36 10.71 -13.83
CA TYR A 188 -8.57 11.45 -14.82
C TYR A 188 -7.08 11.39 -14.48
N GLN A 189 -6.73 11.65 -13.21
CA GLN A 189 -5.36 11.57 -12.73
C GLN A 189 -4.79 10.14 -12.78
N THR A 190 -5.63 9.13 -12.51
CA THR A 190 -5.27 7.73 -12.69
C THR A 190 -4.91 7.43 -14.15
N LEU A 191 -5.72 7.90 -15.11
CA LEU A 191 -5.46 7.73 -16.53
C LEU A 191 -4.17 8.42 -16.99
N ASP A 192 -3.88 9.61 -16.46
CA ASP A 192 -2.65 10.34 -16.78
C ASP A 192 -1.40 9.53 -16.42
N VAL A 193 -1.37 8.91 -15.24
CA VAL A 193 -0.25 8.05 -14.84
C VAL A 193 -0.11 6.85 -15.78
N ILE A 194 -1.22 6.14 -16.04
CA ILE A 194 -1.17 4.92 -16.86
C ILE A 194 -0.75 5.24 -18.29
N ARG A 195 -1.26 6.36 -18.85
CA ARG A 195 -0.89 6.81 -20.19
C ARG A 195 0.60 7.19 -20.27
N ALA A 196 1.11 7.92 -19.28
CA ALA A 196 2.53 8.27 -19.23
C ALA A 196 3.44 7.03 -19.21
N VAL A 197 3.08 6.00 -18.44
CA VAL A 197 3.81 4.73 -18.43
C VAL A 197 3.67 3.99 -19.77
N ALA A 198 2.49 4.02 -20.40
CA ALA A 198 2.31 3.44 -21.74
C ALA A 198 3.18 4.13 -22.79
N GLU A 199 3.29 5.45 -22.74
CA GLU A 199 4.11 6.24 -23.68
C GLU A 199 5.60 5.98 -23.49
N SER A 200 6.09 5.84 -22.24
CA SER A 200 7.50 5.54 -21.98
C SER A 200 7.95 4.17 -22.52
N GLY A 201 7.02 3.24 -22.72
CA GLY A 201 7.32 1.87 -23.13
C GLY A 201 8.11 1.06 -22.13
N ARG A 202 8.30 1.57 -20.89
CA ARG A 202 9.08 0.91 -19.85
C ARG A 202 8.22 -0.08 -19.04
N ALA A 203 8.87 -1.13 -18.55
CA ALA A 203 8.25 -2.15 -17.71
C ALA A 203 8.10 -1.66 -16.25
N ILE A 204 7.19 -0.71 -16.01
CA ILE A 204 6.85 -0.18 -14.69
C ILE A 204 5.52 -0.83 -14.25
N ALA A 205 5.53 -1.50 -13.11
CA ALA A 205 4.33 -2.15 -12.58
C ALA A 205 3.35 -1.10 -11.99
N LEU A 206 2.06 -1.23 -12.30
CA LEU A 206 1.03 -0.31 -11.84
C LEU A 206 0.22 -0.98 -10.71
N TYR A 207 0.13 -0.30 -9.57
CA TYR A 207 -0.57 -0.76 -8.39
C TYR A 207 -1.67 0.21 -8.00
N THR A 208 -2.87 -0.30 -7.73
CA THR A 208 -3.91 0.56 -7.20
C THR A 208 -3.62 0.92 -5.74
N GLY A 209 -3.88 2.15 -5.41
CA GLY A 209 -4.01 2.72 -4.08
C GLY A 209 -5.31 3.51 -3.98
N ASN A 210 -6.18 3.42 -5.02
CA ASN A 210 -7.50 4.00 -5.04
C ASN A 210 -8.47 3.10 -4.27
N ASP A 211 -8.51 3.25 -2.96
CA ASP A 211 -9.36 2.44 -2.08
C ASP A 211 -10.87 2.61 -2.37
N ASP A 212 -11.24 3.67 -3.09
CA ASP A 212 -12.60 3.93 -3.59
C ASP A 212 -12.97 3.15 -4.86
N ASN A 213 -12.01 2.45 -5.53
CA ASN A 213 -12.25 1.83 -6.85
C ASN A 213 -11.39 0.59 -7.12
N ILE A 214 -11.09 -0.20 -6.11
CA ILE A 214 -10.11 -1.30 -6.15
C ILE A 214 -10.42 -2.30 -7.27
N VAL A 215 -11.63 -2.84 -7.30
CA VAL A 215 -12.02 -3.92 -8.23
C VAL A 215 -12.00 -3.44 -9.67
N MET A 216 -12.54 -2.26 -9.94
CA MET A 216 -12.55 -1.72 -11.30
C MET A 216 -11.14 -1.37 -11.80
N ASP A 217 -10.26 -0.90 -10.93
CA ASP A 217 -8.85 -0.70 -11.28
C ASP A 217 -8.18 -2.00 -11.72
N LEU A 218 -8.43 -3.09 -11.00
CA LEU A 218 -7.84 -4.41 -11.30
C LEU A 218 -8.44 -5.09 -12.54
N LEU A 219 -9.71 -4.82 -12.85
CA LEU A 219 -10.40 -5.42 -13.99
C LEU A 219 -10.19 -4.67 -15.29
N THR A 220 -9.96 -3.35 -15.24
CA THR A 220 -9.95 -2.51 -16.45
C THR A 220 -8.69 -2.73 -17.31
N PRO A 221 -8.82 -3.08 -18.59
CA PRO A 221 -7.74 -3.01 -19.56
C PRO A 221 -7.61 -1.57 -20.06
N TYR A 222 -6.51 -0.91 -19.74
CA TYR A 222 -6.22 0.45 -20.20
C TYR A 222 -5.46 0.39 -21.53
N ALA A 223 -6.08 0.83 -22.62
CA ALA A 223 -5.49 0.77 -23.96
C ALA A 223 -5.40 2.17 -24.57
N PHE A 224 -4.25 2.48 -25.11
CA PHE A 224 -3.94 3.76 -25.76
C PHE A 224 -3.36 3.54 -27.15
N GLN A 225 -3.64 4.49 -28.07
CA GLN A 225 -2.98 4.54 -29.37
C GLN A 225 -1.74 5.44 -29.24
N ILE A 226 -0.55 4.85 -29.37
CA ILE A 226 0.73 5.53 -29.22
C ILE A 226 1.57 5.25 -30.46
N ASN A 227 1.90 6.30 -31.22
CA ASN A 227 2.68 6.20 -32.46
C ASN A 227 2.10 5.18 -33.48
N GLY A 228 0.77 5.09 -33.57
CA GLY A 228 0.09 4.17 -34.48
C GLY A 228 -0.07 2.74 -33.94
N GLU A 229 0.47 2.42 -32.77
CA GLU A 229 0.37 1.12 -32.13
C GLU A 229 -0.60 1.16 -30.95
N ARG A 230 -1.36 0.07 -30.76
CA ARG A 230 -2.20 -0.11 -29.57
C ARG A 230 -1.35 -0.67 -28.44
N ARG A 231 -1.13 0.12 -27.40
CA ARG A 231 -0.50 -0.33 -26.15
C ARG A 231 -1.53 -0.51 -25.06
N ALA A 232 -1.55 -1.70 -24.46
CA ALA A 232 -2.47 -2.04 -23.38
C ALA A 232 -1.67 -2.27 -22.09
N LEU A 233 -2.12 -1.66 -21.00
CA LEU A 233 -1.59 -1.82 -19.66
C LEU A 233 -2.70 -2.24 -18.70
N ARG A 234 -2.29 -2.74 -17.55
CA ARG A 234 -3.19 -3.08 -16.45
C ARG A 234 -2.60 -2.60 -15.13
N ILE A 235 -3.48 -2.25 -14.21
CA ILE A 235 -3.14 -2.22 -12.80
C ILE A 235 -3.16 -3.67 -12.34
N VAL A 236 -1.99 -4.19 -11.96
CA VAL A 236 -1.78 -5.63 -11.74
C VAL A 236 -1.96 -6.07 -10.30
N GLY A 237 -1.95 -5.16 -9.34
CA GLY A 237 -2.08 -5.46 -7.92
C GLY A 237 -2.46 -4.23 -7.12
N GLY A 238 -2.43 -4.35 -5.79
CA GLY A 238 -2.70 -3.23 -4.90
C GLY A 238 -1.66 -3.08 -3.79
N LEU A 239 -1.33 -1.84 -3.50
CA LEU A 239 -0.63 -1.43 -2.29
C LEU A 239 -1.60 -0.53 -1.53
N LEU A 240 -2.40 -1.13 -0.66
CA LEU A 240 -3.63 -0.54 -0.14
C LEU A 240 -3.67 -0.51 1.38
N GLY A 241 -4.20 0.58 1.92
CA GLY A 241 -4.58 0.68 3.32
C GLY A 241 -5.74 -0.27 3.66
N HIS A 242 -6.73 -0.37 2.77
CA HIS A 242 -7.86 -1.28 2.95
C HIS A 242 -7.41 -2.75 3.09
N TRP A 243 -6.37 -3.18 2.39
CA TRP A 243 -5.85 -4.54 2.47
C TRP A 243 -5.06 -4.85 3.74
N ALA A 244 -4.87 -3.86 4.63
CA ALA A 244 -4.34 -4.07 5.97
C ALA A 244 -5.35 -4.73 6.94
N VAL A 245 -6.61 -4.82 6.53
CA VAL A 245 -7.69 -5.55 7.22
C VAL A 245 -8.32 -6.51 6.24
N TRP A 246 -8.86 -7.63 6.74
CA TRP A 246 -9.47 -8.67 5.93
C TRP A 246 -8.57 -9.15 4.76
N THR A 247 -7.29 -9.26 5.06
CA THR A 247 -6.24 -9.49 4.04
C THR A 247 -6.43 -10.81 3.31
N TRP A 248 -6.93 -11.85 3.97
CA TRP A 248 -7.21 -13.12 3.30
C TRP A 248 -8.25 -12.98 2.20
N LYS A 249 -9.29 -12.20 2.46
CA LYS A 249 -10.33 -11.88 1.45
C LYS A 249 -9.79 -10.98 0.33
N ALA A 250 -8.87 -10.08 0.65
CA ALA A 250 -8.17 -9.29 -0.36
C ALA A 250 -7.32 -10.17 -1.30
N ALA A 251 -6.66 -11.20 -0.76
CA ALA A 251 -5.90 -12.16 -1.57
C ALA A 251 -6.81 -13.03 -2.47
N GLU A 252 -7.97 -13.44 -1.97
CA GLU A 252 -9.00 -14.11 -2.80
C GLU A 252 -9.48 -13.18 -3.92
N LEU A 253 -9.82 -11.94 -3.59
CA LEU A 253 -10.29 -10.94 -4.55
C LEU A 253 -9.29 -10.71 -5.68
N LEU A 254 -7.99 -10.54 -5.37
CA LEU A 254 -6.97 -10.34 -6.40
C LEU A 254 -6.87 -11.54 -7.35
N ARG A 255 -6.93 -12.76 -6.83
CA ARG A 255 -6.97 -13.98 -7.67
C ARG A 255 -8.16 -13.99 -8.61
N ASP A 256 -9.36 -13.66 -8.11
CA ASP A 256 -10.60 -13.62 -8.90
C ASP A 256 -10.51 -12.53 -9.98
N CYS A 257 -10.00 -11.35 -9.64
CA CYS A 257 -9.78 -10.27 -10.61
C CYS A 257 -8.76 -10.66 -11.68
N HIS A 258 -7.66 -11.34 -11.31
CA HIS A 258 -6.69 -11.84 -12.28
C HIS A 258 -7.31 -12.89 -13.21
N ALA A 259 -8.05 -13.84 -12.67
CA ALA A 259 -8.73 -14.87 -13.46
C ALA A 259 -9.71 -14.24 -14.46
N ALA A 260 -10.56 -13.31 -14.00
CA ALA A 260 -11.49 -12.60 -14.85
C ALA A 260 -10.82 -11.76 -15.94
N ALA A 261 -9.70 -11.16 -15.59
CA ALA A 261 -8.97 -10.27 -16.48
C ALA A 261 -8.09 -10.95 -17.53
N CYS A 262 -7.66 -12.20 -17.27
CA CYS A 262 -6.93 -13.04 -18.22
C CYS A 262 -7.87 -13.95 -19.02
N GLY A 263 -9.15 -14.06 -18.62
CA GLY A 263 -10.16 -14.86 -19.28
C GLY A 263 -10.62 -14.26 -20.62
N VAL A 264 -11.14 -15.11 -21.49
CA VAL A 264 -11.74 -14.73 -22.78
C VAL A 264 -13.21 -14.33 -22.58
N GLU A 265 -13.78 -14.64 -21.42
CA GLU A 265 -15.19 -14.44 -21.08
C GLU A 265 -15.45 -13.04 -20.49
N SER A 266 -16.71 -12.68 -20.40
CA SER A 266 -17.14 -11.42 -19.78
C SER A 266 -16.82 -11.37 -18.30
N VAL A 267 -16.55 -10.17 -17.77
CA VAL A 267 -16.33 -9.96 -16.32
C VAL A 267 -17.58 -10.42 -15.55
N PRO A 268 -17.44 -11.29 -14.54
CA PRO A 268 -18.56 -11.73 -13.72
C PRO A 268 -19.25 -10.55 -13.01
N ARG A 269 -20.58 -10.46 -13.11
CA ARG A 269 -21.36 -9.40 -12.45
C ARG A 269 -21.17 -9.38 -10.93
N ASP A 270 -20.89 -10.54 -10.34
CA ASP A 270 -20.59 -10.67 -8.91
C ASP A 270 -19.32 -9.91 -8.50
N LEU A 271 -18.28 -9.92 -9.33
CA LEU A 271 -17.07 -9.10 -9.06
C LEU A 271 -17.36 -7.60 -9.07
N ILE A 272 -18.23 -7.14 -10.00
CA ILE A 272 -18.62 -5.73 -10.05
C ILE A 272 -19.41 -5.35 -8.79
N ARG A 273 -20.35 -6.22 -8.35
CA ARG A 273 -21.11 -6.03 -7.12
C ARG A 273 -20.18 -5.99 -5.90
N ARG A 274 -19.25 -6.95 -5.78
CA ARG A 274 -18.21 -6.96 -4.72
C ARG A 274 -17.39 -5.67 -4.71
N GLY A 275 -17.14 -5.06 -5.87
CA GLY A 275 -16.46 -3.76 -5.95
C GLY A 275 -17.21 -2.66 -5.22
N VAL A 276 -18.54 -2.62 -5.34
CA VAL A 276 -19.40 -1.66 -4.62
C VAL A 276 -19.37 -1.93 -3.11
N GLU A 277 -19.50 -3.19 -2.71
CA GLU A 277 -19.48 -3.61 -1.30
C GLU A 277 -18.14 -3.28 -0.62
N ILE A 278 -17.03 -3.50 -1.32
CA ILE A 278 -15.68 -3.15 -0.85
C ILE A 278 -15.51 -1.63 -0.72
N THR A 279 -16.02 -0.86 -1.67
CA THR A 279 -15.98 0.61 -1.61
C THR A 279 -16.80 1.15 -0.44
N ASP A 280 -17.99 0.59 -0.19
CA ASP A 280 -18.81 0.94 0.97
C ASP A 280 -18.14 0.58 2.30
N THR A 281 -17.54 -0.61 2.36
CA THR A 281 -16.73 -1.05 3.52
C THR A 281 -15.55 -0.11 3.77
N ASN A 282 -14.85 0.26 2.71
CA ASN A 282 -13.73 1.19 2.80
C ASN A 282 -14.18 2.57 3.28
N ALA A 283 -15.35 3.06 2.82
CA ALA A 283 -15.89 4.36 3.26
C ALA A 283 -16.06 4.41 4.79
N ALA A 284 -16.51 3.31 5.43
CA ALA A 284 -16.61 3.20 6.88
C ALA A 284 -15.25 3.12 7.57
N PHE A 285 -14.33 2.28 7.08
CA PHE A 285 -13.01 2.10 7.68
C PHE A 285 -12.14 3.34 7.56
N PHE A 286 -12.20 4.01 6.41
CA PHE A 286 -11.38 5.19 6.12
C PHE A 286 -12.06 6.50 6.53
N ASP A 287 -13.28 6.43 7.05
CA ASP A 287 -14.00 7.63 7.50
C ASP A 287 -14.16 8.68 6.38
N ALA A 288 -14.58 8.21 5.21
CA ALA A 288 -14.72 9.06 4.04
C ALA A 288 -15.68 10.25 4.28
N ALA A 289 -16.72 10.05 5.07
CA ALA A 289 -17.70 11.08 5.44
C ALA A 289 -17.08 12.25 6.23
N ASN A 290 -15.96 12.01 6.93
CA ASN A 290 -15.25 13.01 7.73
C ASN A 290 -13.87 13.32 7.12
N HIS A 291 -13.76 13.35 5.81
CA HIS A 291 -12.53 13.67 5.07
C HIS A 291 -11.33 12.84 5.50
N PHE A 292 -11.54 11.55 5.78
CA PHE A 292 -10.51 10.59 6.19
C PHE A 292 -9.84 10.85 7.55
N ALA A 293 -10.45 11.67 8.40
CA ALA A 293 -9.88 12.04 9.72
C ALA A 293 -9.67 10.80 10.61
N GLY A 294 -10.59 9.84 10.58
CA GLY A 294 -10.55 8.58 11.34
C GLY A 294 -9.91 7.40 10.58
N CYS A 295 -9.24 7.61 9.44
CA CYS A 295 -8.73 6.54 8.57
C CYS A 295 -7.84 5.52 9.30
N ILE A 296 -6.80 5.97 10.00
CA ILE A 296 -5.89 5.08 10.72
C ILE A 296 -6.60 4.41 11.90
N ALA A 297 -7.39 5.18 12.67
CA ALA A 297 -8.15 4.69 13.82
C ALA A 297 -9.19 3.63 13.40
N GLY A 298 -9.84 3.80 12.25
CA GLY A 298 -10.80 2.83 11.71
C GLY A 298 -10.16 1.50 11.36
N LEU A 299 -8.99 1.51 10.70
CA LEU A 299 -8.24 0.28 10.46
C LEU A 299 -7.78 -0.39 11.76
N GLN A 300 -7.32 0.39 12.74
CA GLN A 300 -6.95 -0.12 14.06
C GLN A 300 -8.15 -0.71 14.79
N GLU A 301 -9.34 -0.13 14.66
CA GLU A 301 -10.57 -0.66 15.25
C GLU A 301 -10.93 -2.04 14.67
N VAL A 302 -10.83 -2.23 13.35
CA VAL A 302 -11.04 -3.56 12.74
C VAL A 302 -10.04 -4.57 13.28
N LEU A 303 -8.74 -4.22 13.33
CA LEU A 303 -7.70 -5.10 13.88
C LEU A 303 -7.87 -5.36 15.38
N ARG A 304 -8.41 -4.39 16.14
CA ARG A 304 -8.76 -4.56 17.55
C ARG A 304 -9.92 -5.57 17.73
N ARG A 305 -10.95 -5.47 16.90
CA ARG A 305 -12.07 -6.45 16.89
C ARG A 305 -11.58 -7.85 16.59
N GLN A 306 -10.60 -7.98 15.71
CA GLN A 306 -9.94 -9.26 15.40
C GLN A 306 -8.96 -9.75 16.48
N GLY A 307 -8.68 -8.95 17.51
CA GLY A 307 -7.79 -9.29 18.62
C GLY A 307 -6.30 -9.00 18.38
N PHE A 308 -5.92 -8.46 17.21
CA PHE A 308 -4.52 -8.08 16.95
C PHE A 308 -4.07 -6.90 17.81
N LEU A 309 -4.92 -5.94 18.05
CA LEU A 309 -4.62 -4.74 18.83
C LEU A 309 -5.44 -4.74 20.14
N GLU A 310 -4.85 -4.24 21.22
CA GLU A 310 -5.57 -4.03 22.48
C GLU A 310 -6.38 -2.73 22.47
N ASN A 311 -5.96 -1.79 21.66
CA ASN A 311 -6.51 -0.45 21.62
C ASN A 311 -6.31 0.21 20.26
N ILE A 312 -6.96 1.35 20.02
CA ILE A 312 -6.85 2.17 18.81
C ILE A 312 -5.95 3.40 19.08
N ARG A 313 -4.74 3.19 19.59
CA ARG A 313 -3.82 4.29 19.91
C ARG A 313 -2.94 4.64 18.73
N CYS A 314 -3.11 5.86 18.21
CA CYS A 314 -2.20 6.46 17.25
C CYS A 314 -1.11 7.28 17.95
N LEU A 315 0.02 7.52 17.28
CA LEU A 315 1.09 8.41 17.79
C LEU A 315 0.55 9.82 17.99
N ASP A 316 -0.18 10.34 17.02
CA ASP A 316 -0.93 11.59 17.21
C ASP A 316 -2.18 11.33 18.06
N ARG A 317 -2.20 11.93 19.25
CA ARG A 317 -3.30 11.79 20.21
C ARG A 317 -4.64 12.33 19.71
N ARG A 318 -4.63 13.15 18.67
CA ARG A 318 -5.84 13.72 18.06
C ARG A 318 -6.53 12.74 17.10
N VAL A 319 -5.80 11.75 16.59
CA VAL A 319 -6.36 10.73 15.69
C VAL A 319 -7.12 9.70 16.51
N ASN A 320 -8.42 9.62 16.29
CA ASN A 320 -9.36 8.67 16.90
C ASN A 320 -10.46 8.38 15.89
N LEU A 321 -11.37 7.47 16.23
CA LEU A 321 -12.62 7.31 15.48
C LEU A 321 -13.41 8.62 15.52
N SER A 322 -13.94 9.02 14.38
CA SER A 322 -14.89 10.11 14.29
C SER A 322 -16.24 9.72 14.90
N ARG A 323 -17.06 10.71 15.22
CA ARG A 323 -18.42 10.45 15.72
C ARG A 323 -19.24 9.67 14.69
N GLY A 324 -19.78 8.53 15.09
CA GLY A 324 -20.58 7.65 14.23
C GLY A 324 -19.77 6.66 13.41
N GLN A 325 -18.43 6.76 13.39
CA GLN A 325 -17.60 5.84 12.60
C GLN A 325 -17.65 4.40 13.12
N SER A 326 -17.74 4.19 14.43
CA SER A 326 -17.87 2.85 15.02
C SER A 326 -19.15 2.15 14.57
N GLU A 327 -20.26 2.90 14.54
CA GLU A 327 -21.57 2.43 14.06
C GLU A 327 -21.55 2.11 12.57
N GLU A 328 -20.83 2.89 11.75
CA GLU A 328 -20.63 2.58 10.34
C GLU A 328 -19.78 1.31 10.13
N ILE A 329 -18.77 1.10 10.97
CA ILE A 329 -18.01 -0.15 10.97
C ILE A 329 -18.94 -1.33 11.34
N ASP A 330 -19.81 -1.18 12.36
CA ASP A 330 -20.80 -2.22 12.73
C ASP A 330 -21.75 -2.52 11.56
N ARG A 331 -22.21 -1.48 10.86
CA ARG A 331 -23.09 -1.61 9.70
C ARG A 331 -22.46 -2.48 8.60
N VAL A 332 -21.21 -2.20 8.22
CA VAL A 332 -20.56 -2.95 7.12
C VAL A 332 -20.18 -4.37 7.53
N TYR A 333 -19.87 -4.63 8.79
CA TYR A 333 -19.68 -5.98 9.31
C TYR A 333 -20.97 -6.80 9.19
N GLN A 334 -22.13 -6.19 9.47
CA GLN A 334 -23.44 -6.85 9.34
C GLN A 334 -23.87 -7.00 7.87
N ALA A 335 -23.62 -5.99 7.03
CA ALA A 335 -24.01 -6.00 5.64
C ALA A 335 -23.19 -6.98 4.78
N TYR A 336 -21.89 -7.12 5.08
CA TYR A 336 -20.95 -7.84 4.22
C TYR A 336 -20.13 -8.90 4.96
N PRO A 337 -20.75 -9.86 5.69
CA PRO A 337 -20.03 -10.87 6.47
C PRO A 337 -19.12 -11.75 5.62
N HIS A 338 -19.42 -11.88 4.32
CA HIS A 338 -18.62 -12.65 3.36
C HIS A 338 -17.29 -11.96 2.96
N LEU A 339 -17.12 -10.67 3.27
CA LEU A 339 -15.90 -9.92 3.00
C LEU A 339 -14.91 -9.94 4.16
N ASN A 340 -15.33 -10.35 5.37
CA ASN A 340 -14.42 -10.42 6.51
C ASN A 340 -13.67 -11.76 6.58
N ASP A 341 -12.57 -11.77 7.31
CA ASP A 341 -11.75 -12.96 7.54
C ASP A 341 -11.59 -13.30 9.04
N ASP A 342 -12.56 -12.93 9.86
CA ASP A 342 -12.52 -13.09 11.31
C ASP A 342 -12.33 -14.55 11.73
N ASP A 343 -12.98 -15.50 11.06
CA ASP A 343 -12.80 -16.94 11.33
C ASP A 343 -11.37 -17.41 11.02
N PHE A 344 -10.79 -16.91 9.91
CA PHE A 344 -9.40 -17.20 9.56
C PHE A 344 -8.44 -16.68 10.62
N VAL A 345 -8.69 -15.50 11.15
CA VAL A 345 -7.90 -14.86 12.21
C VAL A 345 -8.08 -15.62 13.53
N ALA A 346 -9.31 -15.84 13.96
CA ALA A 346 -9.63 -16.50 15.26
C ALA A 346 -8.94 -17.87 15.42
N GLN A 347 -8.85 -18.64 14.33
CA GLN A 347 -8.20 -19.96 14.35
C GLN A 347 -6.66 -19.90 14.51
N ARG A 348 -6.03 -18.72 14.33
CA ARG A 348 -4.56 -18.60 14.19
C ARG A 348 -3.94 -17.52 15.08
N LEU A 349 -4.73 -16.65 15.66
CA LEU A 349 -4.28 -15.46 16.37
C LEU A 349 -3.30 -15.79 17.50
N ASP A 350 -3.61 -16.79 18.34
CA ASP A 350 -2.74 -17.18 19.45
C ASP A 350 -1.36 -17.60 18.97
N ARG A 351 -1.29 -18.34 17.85
CA ARG A 351 -0.03 -18.74 17.24
C ARG A 351 0.78 -17.52 16.75
N TRP A 352 0.11 -16.52 16.16
CA TRP A 352 0.80 -15.32 15.69
C TRP A 352 1.27 -14.42 16.83
N LEU A 353 0.55 -14.40 17.94
CA LEU A 353 0.92 -13.68 19.16
C LEU A 353 1.99 -14.39 20.00
N THR A 354 2.35 -15.62 19.68
CA THR A 354 3.47 -16.31 20.35
C THR A 354 4.80 -15.67 19.92
N PRO A 355 5.74 -15.44 20.85
CA PRO A 355 7.03 -14.81 20.59
C PRO A 355 7.88 -15.50 19.52
#